data_a894c2c7cc33ce796794a3be9d218043
#
_entry.id   a894c2c7cc33ce796794a3be9d218043
#
_cell.length_a   1.000
_cell.length_b   1.000
_cell.length_c   1.000
_cell.angle_alpha   90.00
_cell.angle_beta   90.00
_cell.angle_gamma   90.00
#
_symmetry.space_group_name_H-M   'P 1'
#
loop_
_entity.id
_entity.type
_entity.pdbx_description
1 polymer ?
#
loop_
_entity_poly.entity_id
_entity_poly.type
_entity_poly.pdbx_seq_one_letter_code
_entity_poly.pdbx_strand_id
1 'polypeptide(L)'
;MNYTTQMDAARKGIFTEEMQRVCEYENIRKDELMDLVAKGQVAIPANKNHKCLKPFGIGSKLKTKINVNLGTSKDCLDLDVEMEKVNAAINMGAEAIMDLSSYGDTKKFRRKLTAECPAVLGTVPIYDAVVYYNKALKAITTDEWIDIVRMHAEDGVDFMTIHCGINRQTADRFKQHLRHTNIVSRGGSIIFAWMELTGNENPFYERYDEILDICEKYDVTISLGDACRPGSIEDAGDLSQISELVALGELTQRAWNHNVQVMVEGPGHMPLNQIRANMEIQQTVCKGAPFYVLGPLVTDIAPGYDHITSAIGGAIAATYGASFLCYVTPAEHLRLPTVDDVKEGIIASKIAAHAADVAKGLPGAKDWDYEMSEARRNLDWEKQFDLAIDPEKARRYRAESKPEKEDTCTMCGKMCAVRNINKILRGENVDIMEEE
;
A
#
# COMPACT_ATOMS: atom_id res chain seq x y z
N MET A 1 26.36 -15.35 9.85
CA MET A 1 25.22 -16.19 10.28
C MET A 1 24.51 -16.64 9.01
N ASN A 2 24.12 -17.92 8.91
CA ASN A 2 23.70 -18.45 7.60
C ASN A 2 22.16 -18.52 7.54
N TYR A 3 21.51 -17.49 7.05
CA TYR A 3 20.07 -17.47 6.71
C TYR A 3 19.87 -16.94 5.28
N THR A 4 18.75 -17.29 4.66
CA THR A 4 18.43 -16.92 3.28
C THR A 4 17.46 -15.73 3.21
N THR A 5 16.47 -15.67 4.10
CA THR A 5 15.44 -14.61 4.13
C THR A 5 15.17 -14.16 5.56
N GLN A 6 14.44 -13.07 5.74
CA GLN A 6 14.01 -12.62 7.07
C GLN A 6 13.16 -13.69 7.77
N MET A 7 12.30 -14.40 7.01
CA MET A 7 11.51 -15.51 7.55
C MET A 7 12.40 -16.68 8.02
N ASP A 8 13.39 -17.06 7.24
CA ASP A 8 14.36 -18.11 7.59
C ASP A 8 15.17 -17.72 8.83
N ALA A 9 15.60 -16.44 8.92
CA ALA A 9 16.28 -15.91 10.09
C ALA A 9 15.41 -16.03 11.35
N ALA A 10 14.16 -15.60 11.27
CA ALA A 10 13.21 -15.67 12.39
C ALA A 10 12.97 -17.11 12.85
N ARG A 11 12.80 -18.04 11.92
CA ARG A 11 12.63 -19.48 12.19
C ARG A 11 13.84 -20.12 12.85
N LYS A 12 15.04 -19.64 12.54
CA LYS A 12 16.32 -20.06 13.14
C LYS A 12 16.63 -19.33 14.45
N GLY A 13 15.77 -18.44 14.92
CA GLY A 13 16.01 -17.63 16.12
C GLY A 13 17.07 -16.54 15.93
N ILE A 14 17.37 -16.16 14.68
CA ILE A 14 18.34 -15.12 14.33
C ILE A 14 17.61 -13.78 14.25
N PHE A 15 18.01 -12.83 15.08
CA PHE A 15 17.47 -11.46 15.05
C PHE A 15 18.36 -10.59 14.18
N THR A 16 17.79 -10.09 13.08
CA THR A 16 18.50 -9.31 12.06
C THR A 16 18.48 -7.81 12.37
N GLU A 17 19.30 -7.02 11.68
CA GLU A 17 19.29 -5.56 11.78
C GLU A 17 17.95 -4.98 11.27
N GLU A 18 17.35 -5.59 10.24
CA GLU A 18 16.05 -5.22 9.70
C GLU A 18 14.94 -5.42 10.75
N MET A 19 14.95 -6.57 11.45
CA MET A 19 13.99 -6.83 12.53
C MET A 19 14.17 -5.86 13.70
N GLN A 20 15.43 -5.52 14.06
CA GLN A 20 15.69 -4.53 15.09
C GLN A 20 15.08 -3.18 14.74
N ARG A 21 15.29 -2.72 13.52
CA ARG A 21 14.74 -1.46 13.05
C ARG A 21 13.20 -1.45 13.06
N VAL A 22 12.58 -2.55 12.65
CA VAL A 22 11.12 -2.70 12.74
C VAL A 22 10.65 -2.64 14.18
N CYS A 23 11.33 -3.31 15.12
CA CYS A 23 10.99 -3.24 16.54
C CYS A 23 11.03 -1.81 17.09
N GLU A 24 12.06 -1.04 16.73
CA GLU A 24 12.23 0.35 17.16
C GLU A 24 11.13 1.26 16.60
N TYR A 25 10.80 1.12 15.31
CA TYR A 25 9.79 1.93 14.64
C TYR A 25 8.36 1.63 15.13
N GLU A 26 8.06 0.36 15.36
CA GLU A 26 6.74 -0.13 15.75
C GLU A 26 6.51 -0.17 17.26
N ASN A 27 7.56 -0.03 18.06
CA ASN A 27 7.53 -0.25 19.51
C ASN A 27 6.97 -1.63 19.88
N ILE A 28 7.35 -2.66 19.12
CA ILE A 28 6.98 -4.07 19.33
C ILE A 28 8.14 -4.84 19.97
N ARG A 29 7.82 -5.82 20.81
CA ARG A 29 8.84 -6.67 21.43
C ARG A 29 9.50 -7.59 20.39
N LYS A 30 10.81 -7.79 20.55
CA LYS A 30 11.62 -8.68 19.71
C LYS A 30 11.00 -10.07 19.51
N ASP A 31 10.65 -10.73 20.61
CA ASP A 31 10.13 -12.10 20.55
C ASP A 31 8.78 -12.18 19.80
N GLU A 32 7.96 -11.16 19.97
CA GLU A 32 6.66 -11.06 19.29
C GLU A 32 6.84 -10.81 17.80
N LEU A 33 7.73 -9.90 17.41
CA LEU A 33 8.02 -9.67 15.98
C LEU A 33 8.59 -10.92 15.31
N MET A 34 9.56 -11.58 15.95
CA MET A 34 10.16 -12.80 15.40
C MET A 34 9.14 -13.92 15.22
N ASP A 35 8.21 -14.10 16.17
CA ASP A 35 7.14 -15.09 16.05
C ASP A 35 6.21 -14.78 14.87
N LEU A 36 5.82 -13.51 14.70
CA LEU A 36 4.98 -13.08 13.59
C LEU A 36 5.67 -13.26 12.22
N VAL A 37 6.94 -12.93 12.11
CA VAL A 37 7.73 -13.13 10.87
C VAL A 37 7.91 -14.63 10.58
N ALA A 38 8.25 -15.44 11.58
CA ALA A 38 8.40 -16.89 11.43
C ALA A 38 7.12 -17.58 10.95
N LYS A 39 5.95 -17.07 11.36
CA LYS A 39 4.62 -17.54 10.94
C LYS A 39 4.14 -16.96 9.62
N GLY A 40 4.83 -15.98 9.04
CA GLY A 40 4.44 -15.29 7.84
C GLY A 40 3.34 -14.24 8.01
N GLN A 41 2.98 -13.89 9.25
CA GLN A 41 1.98 -12.87 9.58
C GLN A 41 2.53 -11.44 9.54
N VAL A 42 3.84 -11.31 9.45
CA VAL A 42 4.57 -10.07 9.16
C VAL A 42 5.59 -10.37 8.07
N ALA A 43 5.65 -9.52 7.06
CA ALA A 43 6.71 -9.49 6.07
C ALA A 43 7.60 -8.27 6.31
N ILE A 44 8.90 -8.44 6.12
CA ILE A 44 9.90 -7.37 6.12
C ILE A 44 10.59 -7.41 4.76
N PRO A 45 10.05 -6.71 3.74
CA PRO A 45 10.67 -6.68 2.42
C PRO A 45 12.04 -6.01 2.49
N ALA A 46 13.10 -6.75 2.17
CA ALA A 46 14.48 -6.27 2.32
C ALA A 46 15.43 -7.04 1.40
N ASN A 47 15.47 -6.66 0.13
CA ASN A 47 16.38 -7.27 -0.82
C ASN A 47 17.85 -7.03 -0.44
N LYS A 48 18.65 -8.08 -0.45
CA LYS A 48 20.08 -8.04 -0.12
C LYS A 48 20.91 -7.05 -0.98
N ASN A 49 20.39 -6.70 -2.16
CA ASN A 49 21.05 -5.77 -3.09
C ASN A 49 20.59 -4.31 -2.91
N HIS A 50 19.53 -4.03 -2.15
CA HIS A 50 19.07 -2.69 -1.85
C HIS A 50 19.81 -2.08 -0.65
N LYS A 51 20.92 -1.39 -0.91
CA LYS A 51 21.88 -0.99 0.15
C LYS A 51 21.47 0.24 0.96
N CYS A 52 20.63 1.12 0.40
CA CYS A 52 20.15 2.32 1.11
C CYS A 52 18.81 2.11 1.83
N LEU A 53 18.26 0.91 1.79
CA LEU A 53 16.96 0.58 2.35
C LEU A 53 16.84 0.91 3.84
N LYS A 54 15.72 1.50 4.18
CA LYS A 54 15.23 1.62 5.55
C LYS A 54 14.02 0.69 5.70
N PRO A 55 14.20 -0.55 6.15
CA PRO A 55 13.16 -1.56 6.13
C PRO A 55 11.99 -1.23 7.05
N PHE A 56 10.79 -1.61 6.63
CA PHE A 56 9.55 -1.57 7.40
C PHE A 56 8.94 -2.96 7.49
N GLY A 57 8.24 -3.22 8.59
CA GLY A 57 7.42 -4.42 8.73
C GLY A 57 5.98 -4.15 8.25
N ILE A 58 5.40 -5.10 7.55
CA ILE A 58 4.02 -5.05 7.05
C ILE A 58 3.28 -6.27 7.58
N GLY A 59 2.20 -6.08 8.34
CA GLY A 59 1.43 -7.20 8.85
C GLY A 59 0.79 -6.99 10.21
N SER A 60 0.47 -8.09 10.86
CA SER A 60 -0.26 -8.14 12.11
C SER A 60 0.42 -7.37 13.23
N LYS A 61 -0.36 -6.65 14.03
CA LYS A 61 0.07 -5.86 15.20
C LYS A 61 1.00 -4.69 14.91
N LEU A 62 1.29 -4.41 13.64
CA LEU A 62 2.06 -3.24 13.22
C LEU A 62 1.13 -2.14 12.72
N LYS A 63 1.66 -0.91 12.70
CA LYS A 63 0.97 0.23 12.07
C LYS A 63 0.63 -0.11 10.63
N THR A 64 -0.50 0.36 10.15
CA THR A 64 -0.88 0.25 8.74
C THR A 64 0.07 1.06 7.86
N LYS A 65 0.68 0.43 6.85
CA LYS A 65 1.60 1.07 5.92
C LYS A 65 0.89 1.54 4.67
N ILE A 66 1.49 2.52 3.99
CA ILE A 66 1.02 2.97 2.69
C ILE A 66 2.06 2.71 1.61
N ASN A 67 1.57 2.37 0.41
CA ASN A 67 2.38 2.26 -0.79
C ASN A 67 2.00 3.33 -1.79
N VAL A 68 2.99 3.97 -2.39
CA VAL A 68 2.84 5.02 -3.40
C VAL A 68 3.22 4.47 -4.76
N ASN A 69 2.27 4.41 -5.68
CA ASN A 69 2.51 4.03 -7.06
C ASN A 69 2.97 5.23 -7.90
N LEU A 70 3.95 5.00 -8.73
CA LEU A 70 4.44 5.96 -9.72
C LEU A 70 4.97 5.19 -10.94
N GLY A 71 5.45 5.90 -11.94
CA GLY A 71 6.08 5.27 -13.09
C GLY A 71 5.73 5.95 -14.42
N THR A 72 6.56 5.68 -15.41
CA THR A 72 6.45 6.25 -16.75
C THR A 72 5.45 5.50 -17.62
N SER A 73 4.84 6.24 -18.55
CA SER A 73 4.04 5.70 -19.65
C SER A 73 4.51 6.25 -20.98
N LYS A 74 3.95 5.72 -22.08
CA LYS A 74 4.30 6.20 -23.42
C LYS A 74 4.11 7.70 -23.61
N ASP A 75 3.09 8.25 -22.99
CA ASP A 75 2.70 9.66 -23.11
C ASP A 75 3.36 10.57 -22.05
N CYS A 76 3.99 9.98 -21.02
CA CYS A 76 4.64 10.69 -19.91
C CYS A 76 5.95 9.98 -19.54
N LEU A 77 7.09 10.47 -20.08
CA LEU A 77 8.43 9.84 -19.98
C LEU A 77 9.42 10.61 -19.12
N ASP A 78 9.00 11.63 -18.39
CA ASP A 78 9.90 12.48 -17.63
C ASP A 78 10.33 11.80 -16.33
N LEU A 79 11.54 11.26 -16.32
CA LEU A 79 12.13 10.59 -15.16
C LEU A 79 12.46 11.55 -14.02
N ASP A 80 12.69 12.83 -14.29
CA ASP A 80 12.98 13.81 -13.25
C ASP A 80 11.71 14.14 -12.48
N VAL A 81 10.57 14.27 -13.17
CA VAL A 81 9.25 14.40 -12.54
C VAL A 81 8.91 13.16 -11.71
N GLU A 82 9.21 11.95 -12.20
CA GLU A 82 8.99 10.73 -11.40
C GLU A 82 9.88 10.72 -10.14
N MET A 83 11.12 11.19 -10.20
CA MET A 83 11.98 11.33 -9.02
C MET A 83 11.49 12.44 -8.07
N GLU A 84 10.88 13.52 -8.57
CA GLU A 84 10.21 14.51 -7.70
C GLU A 84 9.05 13.88 -6.91
N LYS A 85 8.25 13.02 -7.55
CA LYS A 85 7.19 12.26 -6.87
C LYS A 85 7.75 11.33 -5.80
N VAL A 86 8.86 10.61 -6.10
CA VAL A 86 9.57 9.77 -5.13
C VAL A 86 10.00 10.59 -3.92
N ASN A 87 10.66 11.71 -4.14
CA ASN A 87 11.14 12.58 -3.06
C ASN A 87 9.98 13.15 -2.23
N ALA A 88 8.90 13.56 -2.88
CA ALA A 88 7.69 14.03 -2.20
C ALA A 88 7.10 12.92 -1.32
N ALA A 89 6.99 11.70 -1.85
CA ALA A 89 6.46 10.56 -1.10
C ALA A 89 7.31 10.22 0.14
N ILE A 90 8.64 10.18 -0.02
CA ILE A 90 9.58 9.95 1.10
C ILE A 90 9.45 11.05 2.16
N ASN A 91 9.46 12.31 1.76
CA ASN A 91 9.35 13.46 2.67
C ASN A 91 8.03 13.47 3.43
N MET A 92 6.97 12.96 2.83
CA MET A 92 5.67 12.79 3.47
C MET A 92 5.59 11.48 4.28
N GLY A 93 6.67 10.69 4.32
CA GLY A 93 6.78 9.47 5.13
C GLY A 93 5.98 8.29 4.57
N ALA A 94 5.94 8.11 3.25
CA ALA A 94 5.51 6.87 2.65
C ALA A 94 6.51 5.76 2.95
N GLU A 95 6.02 4.60 3.35
CA GLU A 95 6.87 3.47 3.72
C GLU A 95 7.34 2.68 2.50
N ALA A 96 6.54 2.65 1.44
CA ALA A 96 6.86 1.93 0.21
C ALA A 96 6.55 2.76 -1.04
N ILE A 97 7.32 2.48 -2.07
CA ILE A 97 7.13 3.03 -3.43
C ILE A 97 7.09 1.86 -4.40
N MET A 98 6.14 1.90 -5.33
CA MET A 98 6.01 0.88 -6.36
C MET A 98 6.16 1.50 -7.73
N ASP A 99 7.19 1.07 -8.47
CA ASP A 99 7.41 1.45 -9.85
C ASP A 99 6.52 0.64 -10.78
N LEU A 100 5.56 1.31 -11.39
CA LEU A 100 4.63 0.77 -12.39
C LEU A 100 4.98 1.17 -13.81
N SER A 101 6.23 1.56 -14.06
CA SER A 101 6.69 1.98 -15.37
C SER A 101 6.37 0.94 -16.44
N SER A 102 5.77 1.40 -17.53
CA SER A 102 5.34 0.58 -18.66
C SER A 102 5.94 1.06 -19.99
N TYR A 103 6.89 1.97 -19.95
CA TYR A 103 7.57 2.47 -21.15
C TYR A 103 8.93 3.13 -20.81
N GLY A 104 9.86 3.12 -21.78
CA GLY A 104 11.19 3.71 -21.64
C GLY A 104 12.24 2.72 -21.11
N ASP A 105 13.35 3.25 -20.59
CA ASP A 105 14.41 2.43 -19.96
C ASP A 105 14.06 2.14 -18.49
N THR A 106 13.11 1.23 -18.31
CA THR A 106 12.61 0.80 -17.01
C THR A 106 13.71 0.24 -16.11
N LYS A 107 14.67 -0.49 -16.69
CA LYS A 107 15.80 -1.05 -15.96
C LYS A 107 16.70 0.02 -15.37
N LYS A 108 16.99 1.08 -16.13
CA LYS A 108 17.79 2.21 -15.66
C LYS A 108 17.07 2.94 -14.52
N PHE A 109 15.76 3.16 -14.66
CA PHE A 109 14.96 3.82 -13.62
C PHE A 109 14.92 2.98 -12.34
N ARG A 110 14.64 1.70 -12.45
CA ARG A 110 14.63 0.75 -11.32
C ARG A 110 15.96 0.74 -10.56
N ARG A 111 17.09 0.69 -11.29
CA ARG A 111 18.42 0.76 -10.67
C ARG A 111 18.71 2.09 -10.00
N LYS A 112 18.21 3.19 -10.55
CA LYS A 112 18.30 4.51 -9.89
C LYS A 112 17.50 4.50 -8.58
N LEU A 113 16.28 3.97 -8.60
CA LEU A 113 15.46 3.83 -7.38
C LEU A 113 16.16 3.00 -6.31
N THR A 114 16.66 1.81 -6.64
CA THR A 114 17.36 0.94 -5.67
C THR A 114 18.68 1.53 -5.15
N ALA A 115 19.27 2.49 -5.86
CA ALA A 115 20.47 3.19 -5.41
C ALA A 115 20.19 4.40 -4.52
N GLU A 116 19.07 5.09 -4.71
CA GLU A 116 18.81 6.41 -4.13
C GLU A 116 17.61 6.45 -3.16
N CYS A 117 16.62 5.58 -3.32
CA CYS A 117 15.39 5.60 -2.55
C CYS A 117 15.52 4.74 -1.27
N PRO A 118 15.36 5.30 -0.07
CA PRO A 118 15.45 4.52 1.17
C PRO A 118 14.15 3.80 1.56
N ALA A 119 13.03 4.03 0.83
CA ALA A 119 11.76 3.34 1.08
C ALA A 119 11.80 1.92 0.51
N VAL A 120 10.90 1.05 0.99
CA VAL A 120 10.69 -0.28 0.42
C VAL A 120 10.25 -0.15 -1.04
N LEU A 121 10.93 -0.84 -1.96
CA LEU A 121 10.67 -0.74 -3.40
C LEU A 121 9.93 -1.96 -3.93
N GLY A 122 8.81 -1.70 -4.60
CA GLY A 122 8.01 -2.70 -5.29
C GLY A 122 8.03 -2.52 -6.81
N THR A 123 7.81 -3.61 -7.53
CA THR A 123 7.63 -3.60 -9.00
C THR A 123 6.63 -4.66 -9.45
N VAL A 124 6.21 -4.56 -10.71
CA VAL A 124 5.36 -5.54 -11.38
C VAL A 124 6.11 -6.09 -12.61
N PRO A 125 6.87 -7.18 -12.48
CA PRO A 125 7.74 -7.68 -13.55
C PRO A 125 7.05 -7.92 -14.90
N ILE A 126 5.77 -8.30 -14.89
CA ILE A 126 5.00 -8.54 -16.12
C ILE A 126 4.88 -7.29 -17.00
N TYR A 127 4.89 -6.08 -16.42
CA TYR A 127 4.85 -4.84 -17.22
C TYR A 127 6.15 -4.64 -17.97
N ASP A 128 7.27 -4.90 -17.29
CA ASP A 128 8.59 -4.76 -17.86
C ASP A 128 8.89 -5.81 -18.93
N ALA A 129 8.39 -7.03 -18.78
CA ALA A 129 8.58 -8.08 -19.78
C ALA A 129 8.07 -7.65 -21.17
N VAL A 130 6.89 -7.04 -21.24
CA VAL A 130 6.31 -6.56 -22.51
C VAL A 130 7.17 -5.45 -23.12
N VAL A 131 7.70 -4.55 -22.29
CA VAL A 131 8.55 -3.42 -22.72
C VAL A 131 9.95 -3.91 -23.12
N TYR A 132 10.57 -4.70 -22.26
CA TYR A 132 11.97 -5.14 -22.42
C TYR A 132 12.17 -6.04 -23.62
N TYR A 133 11.31 -7.04 -23.81
CA TYR A 133 11.44 -7.96 -24.94
C TYR A 133 10.94 -7.36 -26.26
N ASN A 134 10.07 -6.34 -26.21
CA ASN A 134 9.51 -5.65 -27.38
C ASN A 134 9.02 -6.64 -28.48
N LYS A 135 8.28 -7.64 -28.07
CA LYS A 135 7.73 -8.72 -28.91
C LYS A 135 6.22 -8.72 -28.89
N ALA A 136 5.60 -9.41 -29.85
CA ALA A 136 4.20 -9.76 -29.75
C ALA A 136 3.98 -10.62 -28.49
N LEU A 137 2.91 -10.36 -27.74
CA LEU A 137 2.65 -11.01 -26.46
C LEU A 137 2.74 -12.55 -26.53
N LYS A 138 2.15 -13.18 -27.55
CA LYS A 138 2.22 -14.63 -27.78
C LYS A 138 3.63 -15.18 -28.07
N ALA A 139 4.59 -14.32 -28.39
CA ALA A 139 5.96 -14.73 -28.69
C ALA A 139 6.88 -14.64 -27.46
N ILE A 140 6.40 -14.12 -26.33
CA ILE A 140 7.13 -14.15 -25.07
C ILE A 140 7.07 -15.59 -24.53
N THR A 141 8.23 -16.18 -24.32
CA THR A 141 8.36 -17.55 -23.84
C THR A 141 8.19 -17.67 -22.34
N THR A 142 7.90 -18.87 -21.85
CA THR A 142 7.82 -19.15 -20.40
C THR A 142 9.14 -18.80 -19.69
N ASP A 143 10.29 -19.07 -20.30
CA ASP A 143 11.60 -18.72 -19.72
C ASP A 143 11.78 -17.20 -19.61
N GLU A 144 11.37 -16.43 -20.61
CA GLU A 144 11.44 -14.98 -20.58
C GLU A 144 10.56 -14.38 -19.47
N TRP A 145 9.40 -14.98 -19.16
CA TRP A 145 8.58 -14.57 -18.01
C TRP A 145 9.29 -14.80 -16.67
N ILE A 146 10.05 -15.86 -16.52
CA ILE A 146 10.82 -16.12 -15.30
C ILE A 146 12.10 -15.27 -15.24
N ASP A 147 12.76 -15.07 -16.37
CA ASP A 147 13.99 -14.25 -16.42
C ASP A 147 13.74 -12.79 -16.05
N ILE A 148 12.58 -12.22 -16.42
CA ILE A 148 12.26 -10.85 -16.01
C ILE A 148 12.09 -10.75 -14.47
N VAL A 149 11.51 -11.74 -13.82
CA VAL A 149 11.42 -11.82 -12.35
C VAL A 149 12.82 -11.83 -11.73
N ARG A 150 13.71 -12.66 -12.30
CA ARG A 150 15.12 -12.74 -11.86
C ARG A 150 15.84 -11.40 -11.99
N MET A 151 15.64 -10.71 -13.11
CA MET A 151 16.24 -9.41 -13.39
C MET A 151 15.83 -8.35 -12.34
N HIS A 152 14.56 -8.31 -11.97
CA HIS A 152 14.07 -7.38 -10.93
C HIS A 152 14.67 -7.70 -9.55
N ALA A 153 14.74 -8.99 -9.19
CA ALA A 153 15.37 -9.41 -7.94
C ALA A 153 16.86 -9.04 -7.89
N GLU A 154 17.60 -9.22 -8.99
CA GLU A 154 19.02 -8.86 -9.11
C GLU A 154 19.25 -7.35 -9.02
N ASP A 155 18.34 -6.55 -9.57
CA ASP A 155 18.41 -5.09 -9.52
C ASP A 155 18.10 -4.51 -8.13
N GLY A 156 17.68 -5.34 -7.16
CA GLY A 156 17.52 -4.92 -5.75
C GLY A 156 16.10 -4.56 -5.34
N VAL A 157 15.08 -4.98 -6.07
CA VAL A 157 13.67 -4.75 -5.72
C VAL A 157 13.29 -5.56 -4.47
N ASP A 158 12.63 -4.95 -3.50
CA ASP A 158 12.31 -5.56 -2.20
C ASP A 158 11.07 -6.46 -2.24
N PHE A 159 10.08 -6.08 -3.05
CA PHE A 159 8.91 -6.92 -3.30
C PHE A 159 8.45 -6.87 -4.76
N MET A 160 7.85 -7.93 -5.23
CA MET A 160 7.36 -8.02 -6.60
C MET A 160 5.91 -8.49 -6.63
N THR A 161 5.06 -7.76 -7.34
CA THR A 161 3.70 -8.23 -7.63
C THR A 161 3.73 -9.23 -8.77
N ILE A 162 3.32 -10.47 -8.47
CA ILE A 162 3.31 -11.57 -9.40
C ILE A 162 1.92 -12.21 -9.43
N HIS A 163 1.27 -12.16 -10.59
CA HIS A 163 -0.11 -12.63 -10.78
C HIS A 163 -0.15 -14.16 -10.99
N CYS A 164 0.18 -14.91 -9.93
CA CYS A 164 0.19 -16.38 -9.96
C CYS A 164 -1.20 -17.00 -9.75
N GLY A 165 -2.17 -16.27 -9.16
CA GLY A 165 -3.47 -16.82 -8.78
C GLY A 165 -4.39 -17.12 -9.96
N ILE A 166 -4.24 -16.40 -11.07
CA ILE A 166 -4.96 -16.69 -12.31
C ILE A 166 -4.28 -17.85 -13.05
N ASN A 167 -4.88 -19.03 -12.97
CA ASN A 167 -4.49 -20.24 -13.67
C ASN A 167 -5.62 -20.66 -14.65
N ARG A 168 -5.45 -21.76 -15.36
CA ARG A 168 -6.48 -22.25 -16.30
C ARG A 168 -7.84 -22.44 -15.63
N GLN A 169 -7.87 -22.95 -14.42
CA GLN A 169 -9.13 -23.18 -13.70
C GLN A 169 -9.83 -21.85 -13.33
N THR A 170 -9.08 -20.86 -12.82
CA THR A 170 -9.63 -19.53 -12.50
C THR A 170 -10.04 -18.79 -13.77
N ALA A 171 -9.25 -18.89 -14.85
CA ALA A 171 -9.56 -18.31 -16.15
C ALA A 171 -10.85 -18.89 -16.77
N ASP A 172 -11.05 -20.20 -16.67
CA ASP A 172 -12.27 -20.84 -17.17
C ASP A 172 -13.51 -20.43 -16.36
N ARG A 173 -13.38 -20.29 -15.03
CA ARG A 173 -14.45 -19.75 -14.19
C ARG A 173 -14.79 -18.30 -14.57
N PHE A 174 -13.77 -17.47 -14.78
CA PHE A 174 -13.96 -16.09 -15.21
C PHE A 174 -14.73 -16.01 -16.54
N LYS A 175 -14.40 -16.85 -17.53
CA LYS A 175 -15.11 -16.88 -18.83
C LYS A 175 -16.58 -17.32 -18.71
N GLN A 176 -16.90 -18.14 -17.70
CA GLN A 176 -18.28 -18.60 -17.45
C GLN A 176 -19.12 -17.56 -16.68
N HIS A 177 -18.51 -16.66 -15.96
CA HIS A 177 -19.17 -15.66 -15.12
C HIS A 177 -18.75 -14.26 -15.55
N LEU A 178 -19.49 -13.73 -16.53
CA LEU A 178 -19.23 -12.39 -17.07
C LEU A 178 -19.33 -11.32 -15.99
N ARG A 179 -18.34 -10.45 -15.95
CA ARG A 179 -18.25 -9.27 -15.08
C ARG A 179 -18.62 -8.01 -15.85
N HIS A 180 -19.04 -6.97 -15.13
CA HIS A 180 -19.29 -5.66 -15.72
C HIS A 180 -18.02 -5.00 -16.26
N THR A 181 -16.91 -5.06 -15.48
CA THR A 181 -15.64 -4.43 -15.85
C THR A 181 -14.57 -5.41 -16.30
N ASN A 182 -14.88 -6.72 -16.39
CA ASN A 182 -13.94 -7.78 -16.75
C ASN A 182 -12.70 -7.84 -15.84
N ILE A 183 -11.50 -8.03 -16.41
CA ILE A 183 -10.21 -8.02 -15.70
C ILE A 183 -9.63 -6.61 -15.80
N VAL A 184 -9.65 -5.86 -14.71
CA VAL A 184 -9.11 -4.48 -14.63
C VAL A 184 -7.65 -4.45 -14.17
N SER A 185 -7.14 -5.53 -13.60
CA SER A 185 -5.72 -5.66 -13.29
C SER A 185 -4.91 -5.68 -14.58
N ARG A 186 -4.01 -4.70 -14.77
CA ARG A 186 -3.14 -4.65 -15.96
C ARG A 186 -2.29 -5.90 -16.09
N GLY A 187 -1.64 -6.35 -15.01
CA GLY A 187 -0.85 -7.57 -15.01
C GLY A 187 -1.71 -8.82 -15.21
N GLY A 188 -2.86 -8.88 -14.54
CA GLY A 188 -3.82 -9.95 -14.71
C GLY A 188 -4.33 -10.07 -16.15
N SER A 189 -4.67 -8.96 -16.80
CA SER A 189 -5.14 -8.96 -18.20
C SER A 189 -4.04 -9.37 -19.19
N ILE A 190 -2.79 -8.98 -18.96
CA ILE A 190 -1.66 -9.38 -19.81
C ILE A 190 -1.44 -10.90 -19.75
N ILE A 191 -1.39 -11.47 -18.55
CA ILE A 191 -1.15 -12.90 -18.41
C ILE A 191 -2.34 -13.72 -18.87
N PHE A 192 -3.59 -13.27 -18.59
CA PHE A 192 -4.79 -13.90 -19.12
C PHE A 192 -4.78 -13.94 -20.65
N ALA A 193 -4.47 -12.81 -21.31
CA ALA A 193 -4.38 -12.72 -22.75
C ALA A 193 -3.27 -13.67 -23.30
N TRP A 194 -2.12 -13.74 -22.64
CA TRP A 194 -1.05 -14.66 -23.03
C TRP A 194 -1.50 -16.12 -22.95
N MET A 195 -2.17 -16.52 -21.86
CA MET A 195 -2.72 -17.86 -21.69
C MET A 195 -3.72 -18.22 -22.80
N GLU A 196 -4.62 -17.29 -23.15
CA GLU A 196 -5.63 -17.52 -24.19
C GLU A 196 -5.01 -17.56 -25.60
N LEU A 197 -4.01 -16.73 -25.89
CA LEU A 197 -3.33 -16.69 -27.20
C LEU A 197 -2.40 -17.88 -27.44
N THR A 198 -1.82 -18.46 -26.39
CA THR A 198 -0.87 -19.56 -26.51
C THR A 198 -1.48 -20.92 -26.23
N GLY A 199 -2.58 -20.98 -25.47
CA GLY A 199 -3.14 -22.21 -24.96
C GLY A 199 -2.38 -22.80 -23.76
N ASN A 200 -1.33 -22.14 -23.27
CA ASN A 200 -0.49 -22.60 -22.16
C ASN A 200 -1.06 -22.20 -20.79
N GLU A 201 -0.59 -22.84 -19.74
CA GLU A 201 -0.83 -22.44 -18.36
C GLU A 201 -0.08 -21.12 -18.05
N ASN A 202 -0.52 -20.39 -17.03
CA ASN A 202 0.20 -19.24 -16.49
C ASN A 202 1.60 -19.65 -16.05
N PRO A 203 2.67 -19.12 -16.65
CA PRO A 203 4.05 -19.50 -16.32
C PRO A 203 4.43 -19.19 -14.88
N PHE A 204 3.85 -18.14 -14.27
CA PHE A 204 4.09 -17.80 -12.87
C PHE A 204 3.42 -18.78 -11.90
N TYR A 205 2.32 -19.43 -12.31
CA TYR A 205 1.69 -20.50 -11.55
C TYR A 205 2.41 -21.83 -11.75
N GLU A 206 2.68 -22.19 -13.01
CA GLU A 206 3.28 -23.47 -13.39
C GLU A 206 4.71 -23.62 -12.84
N ARG A 207 5.51 -22.53 -12.92
CA ARG A 207 6.91 -22.49 -12.47
C ARG A 207 7.09 -21.71 -11.18
N TYR A 208 6.12 -21.79 -10.30
CA TYR A 208 6.14 -21.00 -9.05
C TYR A 208 7.34 -21.32 -8.17
N ASP A 209 7.79 -22.59 -8.10
CA ASP A 209 8.95 -22.97 -7.30
C ASP A 209 10.25 -22.30 -7.78
N GLU A 210 10.42 -22.10 -9.09
CA GLU A 210 11.58 -21.37 -9.63
C GLU A 210 11.55 -19.87 -9.23
N ILE A 211 10.35 -19.29 -9.14
CA ILE A 211 10.18 -17.94 -8.63
C ILE A 211 10.53 -17.88 -7.14
N LEU A 212 10.13 -18.91 -6.37
CA LEU A 212 10.49 -19.01 -4.95
C LEU A 212 12.00 -19.12 -4.75
N ASP A 213 12.71 -19.91 -5.57
CA ASP A 213 14.17 -20.01 -5.54
C ASP A 213 14.85 -18.65 -5.81
N ILE A 214 14.32 -17.88 -6.76
CA ILE A 214 14.80 -16.52 -7.02
C ILE A 214 14.57 -15.62 -5.79
N CYS A 215 13.35 -15.63 -5.25
CA CYS A 215 12.98 -14.78 -4.11
C CYS A 215 13.78 -15.15 -2.85
N GLU A 216 13.97 -16.42 -2.56
CA GLU A 216 14.80 -16.88 -1.44
C GLU A 216 16.26 -16.42 -1.57
N LYS A 217 16.82 -16.51 -2.77
CA LYS A 217 18.21 -16.10 -3.03
C LYS A 217 18.48 -14.64 -2.71
N TYR A 218 17.55 -13.75 -3.09
CA TYR A 218 17.70 -12.29 -2.96
C TYR A 218 16.96 -11.68 -1.77
N ASP A 219 16.20 -12.47 -1.01
CA ASP A 219 15.29 -12.04 0.06
C ASP A 219 14.22 -11.06 -0.46
N VAL A 220 13.55 -11.45 -1.54
CA VAL A 220 12.45 -10.69 -2.11
C VAL A 220 11.14 -11.19 -1.54
N THR A 221 10.29 -10.29 -1.09
CA THR A 221 8.91 -10.60 -0.70
C THR A 221 8.02 -10.71 -1.94
N ILE A 222 7.21 -11.76 -2.03
CA ILE A 222 6.20 -11.86 -3.10
C ILE A 222 4.93 -11.11 -2.67
N SER A 223 4.47 -10.17 -3.51
CA SER A 223 3.10 -9.68 -3.48
C SER A 223 2.29 -10.53 -4.45
N LEU A 224 1.46 -11.42 -3.94
CA LEU A 224 0.60 -12.28 -4.76
C LEU A 224 -0.52 -11.44 -5.38
N GLY A 225 -0.37 -11.14 -6.67
CA GLY A 225 -1.23 -10.21 -7.40
C GLY A 225 -2.64 -10.77 -7.63
N ASP A 226 -3.63 -9.92 -7.46
CA ASP A 226 -5.06 -10.21 -7.64
C ASP A 226 -5.53 -9.86 -9.06
N ALA A 227 -5.32 -10.76 -10.01
CA ALA A 227 -5.76 -10.59 -11.39
C ALA A 227 -7.28 -10.36 -11.50
N CYS A 228 -8.04 -11.01 -10.63
CA CYS A 228 -9.50 -10.94 -10.58
C CYS A 228 -10.03 -9.94 -9.52
N ARG A 229 -9.24 -8.92 -9.11
CA ARG A 229 -9.79 -7.87 -8.26
C ARG A 229 -10.96 -7.16 -8.94
N PRO A 230 -12.03 -6.77 -8.21
CA PRO A 230 -13.16 -6.06 -8.79
C PRO A 230 -12.76 -4.65 -9.23
N GLY A 231 -13.18 -4.25 -10.42
CA GLY A 231 -13.04 -2.90 -10.97
C GLY A 231 -14.30 -2.06 -10.88
N SER A 232 -15.37 -2.62 -10.30
CA SER A 232 -16.60 -1.96 -9.94
C SER A 232 -17.18 -2.59 -8.68
N ILE A 233 -18.04 -1.86 -7.97
CA ILE A 233 -18.70 -2.40 -6.78
C ILE A 233 -19.63 -3.58 -7.10
N GLU A 234 -20.13 -3.67 -8.35
CA GLU A 234 -21.00 -4.76 -8.79
C GLU A 234 -20.24 -6.09 -8.94
N ASP A 235 -18.95 -6.05 -9.30
CA ASP A 235 -18.11 -7.23 -9.45
C ASP A 235 -17.52 -7.72 -8.12
N ALA A 236 -17.73 -6.98 -7.01
CA ALA A 236 -17.14 -7.26 -5.72
C ALA A 236 -17.67 -8.56 -5.10
N GLY A 237 -16.77 -9.40 -4.61
CA GLY A 237 -17.11 -10.65 -3.93
C GLY A 237 -17.62 -11.75 -4.87
N ASP A 238 -17.45 -11.60 -6.17
CA ASP A 238 -17.89 -12.59 -7.15
C ASP A 238 -17.06 -13.89 -7.10
N LEU A 239 -17.51 -14.89 -7.85
CA LEU A 239 -16.88 -16.19 -7.89
C LEU A 239 -15.43 -16.13 -8.41
N SER A 240 -15.12 -15.22 -9.33
CA SER A 240 -13.79 -15.05 -9.91
C SER A 240 -12.81 -14.53 -8.85
N GLN A 241 -13.18 -13.48 -8.12
CA GLN A 241 -12.37 -12.91 -7.03
C GLN A 241 -12.11 -13.95 -5.93
N ILE A 242 -13.17 -14.63 -5.46
CA ILE A 242 -13.05 -15.59 -4.35
C ILE A 242 -12.25 -16.83 -4.78
N SER A 243 -12.43 -17.31 -6.02
CA SER A 243 -11.68 -18.46 -6.52
C SER A 243 -10.18 -18.17 -6.65
N GLU A 244 -9.83 -16.96 -7.11
CA GLU A 244 -8.43 -16.54 -7.14
C GLU A 244 -7.86 -16.43 -5.73
N LEU A 245 -8.60 -15.83 -4.78
CA LEU A 245 -8.14 -15.71 -3.40
C LEU A 245 -7.85 -17.08 -2.75
N VAL A 246 -8.62 -18.11 -3.08
CA VAL A 246 -8.33 -19.49 -2.63
C VAL A 246 -7.01 -19.98 -3.20
N ALA A 247 -6.75 -19.78 -4.50
CA ALA A 247 -5.48 -20.14 -5.12
C ALA A 247 -4.30 -19.36 -4.50
N LEU A 248 -4.48 -18.06 -4.20
CA LEU A 248 -3.47 -17.26 -3.52
C LEU A 248 -3.16 -17.78 -2.10
N GLY A 249 -4.15 -18.29 -1.39
CA GLY A 249 -3.97 -18.96 -0.08
C GLY A 249 -3.10 -20.22 -0.18
N GLU A 250 -3.30 -21.04 -1.20
CA GLU A 250 -2.47 -22.24 -1.47
C GLU A 250 -1.02 -21.86 -1.82
N LEU A 251 -0.85 -20.85 -2.68
CA LEU A 251 0.46 -20.34 -3.07
C LEU A 251 1.20 -19.70 -1.89
N THR A 252 0.50 -19.03 -0.98
CA THR A 252 1.06 -18.51 0.26
C THR A 252 1.72 -19.61 1.09
N GLN A 253 1.06 -20.76 1.27
CA GLN A 253 1.63 -21.87 2.03
C GLN A 253 2.87 -22.46 1.34
N ARG A 254 2.86 -22.56 0.00
CA ARG A 254 4.03 -23.02 -0.77
C ARG A 254 5.22 -22.08 -0.56
N ALA A 255 5.01 -20.76 -0.65
CA ALA A 255 6.07 -19.78 -0.43
C ALA A 255 6.65 -19.87 0.98
N TRP A 256 5.81 -19.97 1.99
CA TRP A 256 6.28 -20.10 3.37
C TRP A 256 7.09 -21.39 3.62
N ASN A 257 6.76 -22.48 2.93
CA ASN A 257 7.54 -23.72 2.99
C ASN A 257 8.95 -23.55 2.39
N HIS A 258 9.14 -22.59 1.48
CA HIS A 258 10.43 -22.16 0.93
C HIS A 258 11.05 -20.99 1.70
N ASN A 259 10.56 -20.63 2.87
CA ASN A 259 10.98 -19.46 3.65
C ASN A 259 10.85 -18.11 2.92
N VAL A 260 10.02 -18.02 1.90
CA VAL A 260 9.75 -16.78 1.16
C VAL A 260 8.59 -16.04 1.81
N GLN A 261 8.81 -14.76 2.12
CA GLN A 261 7.78 -13.88 2.66
C GLN A 261 6.74 -13.55 1.59
N VAL A 262 5.49 -13.41 2.02
CA VAL A 262 4.33 -13.13 1.14
C VAL A 262 3.52 -11.98 1.69
N MET A 263 3.06 -11.12 0.79
CA MET A 263 1.88 -10.27 0.95
C MET A 263 0.84 -10.72 -0.08
N VAL A 264 -0.45 -10.61 0.24
CA VAL A 264 -1.53 -10.96 -0.70
C VAL A 264 -2.21 -9.68 -1.14
N GLU A 265 -2.42 -9.50 -2.45
CA GLU A 265 -3.19 -8.37 -2.96
C GLU A 265 -4.70 -8.62 -2.84
N GLY A 266 -5.46 -7.55 -2.73
CA GLY A 266 -6.89 -7.60 -2.50
C GLY A 266 -7.70 -6.48 -3.17
N PRO A 267 -9.00 -6.38 -2.86
CA PRO A 267 -9.98 -5.72 -3.71
C PRO A 267 -9.66 -4.26 -3.99
N GLY A 268 -10.01 -3.84 -5.24
CA GLY A 268 -9.97 -2.45 -5.69
C GLY A 268 -11.28 -1.70 -5.44
N HIS A 269 -12.41 -2.25 -5.91
CA HIS A 269 -13.75 -1.67 -5.73
C HIS A 269 -14.60 -2.62 -4.88
N MET A 270 -15.25 -2.12 -3.84
CA MET A 270 -16.09 -2.96 -2.98
C MET A 270 -17.09 -2.13 -2.19
N PRO A 271 -18.39 -2.51 -2.17
CA PRO A 271 -19.37 -1.84 -1.33
C PRO A 271 -18.96 -1.93 0.15
N LEU A 272 -19.18 -0.86 0.88
CA LEU A 272 -18.73 -0.68 2.26
C LEU A 272 -19.12 -1.84 3.19
N ASN A 273 -20.31 -2.41 3.01
CA ASN A 273 -20.84 -3.51 3.81
C ASN A 273 -20.18 -4.87 3.52
N GLN A 274 -19.44 -5.02 2.42
CA GLN A 274 -18.76 -6.27 2.06
C GLN A 274 -17.28 -6.29 2.48
N ILE A 275 -16.68 -5.15 2.77
CA ILE A 275 -15.24 -5.03 3.06
C ILE A 275 -14.84 -5.94 4.21
N ARG A 276 -15.55 -5.87 5.34
CA ARG A 276 -15.24 -6.69 6.52
C ARG A 276 -15.22 -8.18 6.20
N ALA A 277 -16.26 -8.68 5.54
CA ALA A 277 -16.35 -10.11 5.19
C ALA A 277 -15.18 -10.53 4.28
N ASN A 278 -14.79 -9.70 3.32
CA ASN A 278 -13.66 -9.98 2.43
C ASN A 278 -12.33 -10.05 3.21
N MET A 279 -12.10 -9.13 4.15
CA MET A 279 -10.92 -9.17 5.04
C MET A 279 -10.88 -10.45 5.87
N GLU A 280 -12.01 -10.84 6.48
CA GLU A 280 -12.12 -12.06 7.30
C GLU A 280 -11.89 -13.34 6.48
N ILE A 281 -12.37 -13.40 5.24
CA ILE A 281 -12.11 -14.51 4.32
C ILE A 281 -10.62 -14.60 4.02
N GLN A 282 -9.97 -13.50 3.66
CA GLN A 282 -8.53 -13.48 3.36
C GLN A 282 -7.71 -13.94 4.57
N GLN A 283 -8.00 -13.40 5.76
CA GLN A 283 -7.29 -13.79 6.98
C GLN A 283 -7.38 -15.31 7.24
N THR A 284 -8.53 -15.90 6.94
CA THR A 284 -8.75 -17.34 7.10
C THR A 284 -8.03 -18.16 6.03
N VAL A 285 -8.22 -17.82 4.76
CA VAL A 285 -7.72 -18.57 3.60
C VAL A 285 -6.20 -18.44 3.49
N CYS A 286 -5.66 -17.23 3.70
CA CYS A 286 -4.23 -16.94 3.62
C CYS A 286 -3.52 -16.99 4.97
N LYS A 287 -4.15 -17.58 6.04
CA LYS A 287 -3.53 -17.85 7.34
C LYS A 287 -2.94 -16.62 8.04
N GLY A 288 -3.51 -15.45 7.84
CA GLY A 288 -3.04 -14.20 8.43
C GLY A 288 -1.86 -13.55 7.69
N ALA A 289 -1.56 -13.95 6.47
CA ALA A 289 -0.59 -13.25 5.63
C ALA A 289 -0.97 -11.77 5.47
N PRO A 290 0.00 -10.84 5.43
CA PRO A 290 -0.27 -9.43 5.22
C PRO A 290 -1.16 -9.19 4.00
N PHE A 291 -2.21 -8.37 4.16
CA PHE A 291 -3.15 -8.06 3.10
C PHE A 291 -2.90 -6.65 2.57
N TYR A 292 -2.61 -6.56 1.27
CA TYR A 292 -2.33 -5.35 0.53
C TYR A 292 -3.52 -5.02 -0.36
N VAL A 293 -4.24 -3.93 -0.10
CA VAL A 293 -5.50 -3.60 -0.78
C VAL A 293 -5.41 -2.29 -1.55
N LEU A 294 -6.10 -2.22 -2.67
CA LEU A 294 -6.25 -1.01 -3.48
C LEU A 294 -7.51 -0.25 -3.04
N GLY A 295 -7.39 0.54 -2.02
CA GLY A 295 -8.52 1.21 -1.39
C GLY A 295 -9.07 0.36 -0.22
N PRO A 296 -10.25 -0.31 -0.35
CA PRO A 296 -11.17 -0.35 -1.52
C PRO A 296 -11.94 0.95 -1.80
N LEU A 297 -12.19 1.23 -3.06
CA LEU A 297 -13.07 2.32 -3.48
C LEU A 297 -14.53 1.89 -3.21
N VAL A 298 -15.24 2.65 -2.39
CA VAL A 298 -16.57 2.26 -1.87
C VAL A 298 -17.74 2.64 -2.78
N THR A 299 -17.47 3.37 -3.85
CA THR A 299 -18.43 3.76 -4.89
C THR A 299 -17.71 4.08 -6.19
N ASP A 300 -18.37 3.88 -7.33
CA ASP A 300 -17.82 4.07 -8.67
C ASP A 300 -18.15 5.44 -9.28
N ILE A 301 -18.94 6.27 -8.61
CA ILE A 301 -19.48 7.52 -9.17
C ILE A 301 -18.67 8.77 -8.79
N ALA A 302 -17.45 8.62 -8.31
CA ALA A 302 -16.67 9.73 -7.81
C ALA A 302 -15.31 9.97 -8.54
N PRO A 303 -15.24 9.94 -9.89
CA PRO A 303 -14.02 10.27 -10.60
C PRO A 303 -13.48 11.65 -10.19
N GLY A 304 -12.19 11.76 -9.93
CA GLY A 304 -11.55 12.97 -9.39
C GLY A 304 -11.54 13.02 -7.85
N TYR A 305 -12.28 12.13 -7.19
CA TYR A 305 -12.36 11.99 -5.72
C TYR A 305 -12.06 10.56 -5.26
N ASP A 306 -11.45 9.74 -6.10
CA ASP A 306 -11.17 8.34 -5.81
C ASP A 306 -10.26 8.15 -4.58
N HIS A 307 -9.40 9.11 -4.27
CA HIS A 307 -8.61 9.15 -3.03
C HIS A 307 -9.48 9.24 -1.76
N ILE A 308 -10.65 9.89 -1.84
CA ILE A 308 -11.60 9.96 -0.72
C ILE A 308 -12.34 8.64 -0.58
N THR A 309 -12.86 8.08 -1.67
CA THR A 309 -13.58 6.79 -1.64
C THR A 309 -12.67 5.66 -1.19
N SER A 310 -11.40 5.68 -1.62
CA SER A 310 -10.33 4.78 -1.18
C SER A 310 -10.00 4.96 0.30
N ALA A 311 -9.91 6.19 0.81
CA ALA A 311 -9.64 6.43 2.23
C ALA A 311 -10.75 5.87 3.13
N ILE A 312 -12.02 6.02 2.72
CA ILE A 312 -13.16 5.46 3.45
C ILE A 312 -13.05 3.93 3.53
N GLY A 313 -12.88 3.28 2.39
CA GLY A 313 -12.78 1.82 2.33
C GLY A 313 -11.50 1.30 2.96
N GLY A 314 -10.37 2.00 2.77
CA GLY A 314 -9.08 1.65 3.34
C GLY A 314 -9.07 1.69 4.87
N ALA A 315 -9.72 2.68 5.48
CA ALA A 315 -9.86 2.73 6.93
C ALA A 315 -10.63 1.52 7.47
N ILE A 316 -11.70 1.12 6.78
CA ILE A 316 -12.48 -0.07 7.17
C ILE A 316 -11.66 -1.34 6.93
N ALA A 317 -11.05 -1.49 5.76
CA ALA A 317 -10.25 -2.66 5.43
C ALA A 317 -9.10 -2.85 6.43
N ALA A 318 -8.37 -1.80 6.75
CA ALA A 318 -7.27 -1.85 7.71
C ALA A 318 -7.73 -2.13 9.15
N THR A 319 -8.92 -1.67 9.54
CA THR A 319 -9.52 -2.01 10.83
C THR A 319 -9.80 -3.51 10.95
N TYR A 320 -10.12 -4.17 9.85
CA TYR A 320 -10.51 -5.59 9.83
C TYR A 320 -9.45 -6.54 9.25
N GLY A 321 -8.21 -6.08 9.02
CA GLY A 321 -7.11 -6.99 8.72
C GLY A 321 -6.18 -6.61 7.59
N ALA A 322 -6.51 -5.62 6.74
CA ALA A 322 -5.53 -5.09 5.80
C ALA A 322 -4.41 -4.38 6.58
N SER A 323 -3.17 -4.58 6.13
CA SER A 323 -1.98 -4.02 6.78
C SER A 323 -1.16 -3.13 5.87
N PHE A 324 -1.52 -3.09 4.59
CA PHE A 324 -0.85 -2.31 3.57
C PHE A 324 -1.89 -1.70 2.63
N LEU A 325 -1.92 -0.38 2.52
CA LEU A 325 -2.85 0.35 1.68
C LEU A 325 -2.11 0.86 0.44
N CYS A 326 -2.58 0.46 -0.73
CA CYS A 326 -2.22 1.14 -1.97
C CYS A 326 -2.90 2.50 -1.96
N TYR A 327 -2.11 3.57 -2.07
CA TYR A 327 -2.68 4.89 -2.18
C TYR A 327 -3.45 5.05 -3.49
N VAL A 328 -4.41 5.94 -3.49
CA VAL A 328 -5.16 6.35 -4.68
C VAL A 328 -5.12 7.87 -4.76
N THR A 329 -4.94 8.41 -5.95
CA THR A 329 -4.86 9.86 -6.18
C THR A 329 -6.18 10.41 -6.74
N PRO A 330 -6.40 11.74 -6.71
CA PRO A 330 -7.51 12.37 -7.43
C PRO A 330 -7.49 12.08 -8.93
N ALA A 331 -6.32 11.77 -9.48
CA ALA A 331 -6.13 11.51 -10.91
C ALA A 331 -6.47 10.07 -11.35
N GLU A 332 -6.79 9.18 -10.39
CA GLU A 332 -7.08 7.77 -10.67
C GLU A 332 -8.16 7.63 -11.75
N HIS A 333 -7.97 6.68 -12.66
CA HIS A 333 -8.81 6.45 -13.84
C HIS A 333 -8.91 7.61 -14.85
N LEU A 334 -8.25 8.76 -14.61
CA LEU A 334 -8.35 9.96 -15.47
C LEU A 334 -7.05 10.29 -16.18
N ARG A 335 -5.90 10.26 -15.49
CA ARG A 335 -4.57 10.59 -16.05
C ARG A 335 -3.45 10.15 -15.12
N LEU A 336 -2.21 10.23 -15.58
CA LEU A 336 -1.06 10.10 -14.68
C LEU A 336 -1.06 11.23 -13.63
N PRO A 337 -0.79 10.92 -12.35
CA PRO A 337 -0.82 11.90 -11.28
C PRO A 337 0.36 12.91 -11.39
N THR A 338 0.09 14.16 -11.07
CA THR A 338 1.10 15.19 -10.78
C THR A 338 1.67 15.00 -9.38
N VAL A 339 2.72 15.76 -9.03
CA VAL A 339 3.27 15.75 -7.66
C VAL A 339 2.21 16.15 -6.60
N ASP A 340 1.33 17.08 -6.93
CA ASP A 340 0.26 17.52 -6.01
C ASP A 340 -0.82 16.44 -5.85
N ASP A 341 -1.19 15.75 -6.92
CA ASP A 341 -2.11 14.59 -6.81
C ASP A 341 -1.50 13.48 -5.93
N VAL A 342 -0.19 13.23 -6.07
CA VAL A 342 0.53 12.27 -5.23
C VAL A 342 0.44 12.67 -3.75
N LYS A 343 0.69 13.95 -3.43
CA LYS A 343 0.58 14.46 -2.06
C LYS A 343 -0.83 14.28 -1.50
N GLU A 344 -1.87 14.62 -2.26
CA GLU A 344 -3.27 14.45 -1.84
C GLU A 344 -3.61 12.98 -1.57
N GLY A 345 -3.20 12.08 -2.46
CA GLY A 345 -3.39 10.64 -2.28
C GLY A 345 -2.68 10.08 -1.03
N ILE A 346 -1.45 10.53 -0.76
CA ILE A 346 -0.70 10.15 0.43
C ILE A 346 -1.43 10.59 1.69
N ILE A 347 -1.88 11.84 1.75
CA ILE A 347 -2.59 12.38 2.91
C ILE A 347 -3.89 11.61 3.16
N ALA A 348 -4.68 11.36 2.13
CA ALA A 348 -5.91 10.59 2.25
C ALA A 348 -5.64 9.17 2.80
N SER A 349 -4.63 8.49 2.29
CA SER A 349 -4.25 7.14 2.74
C SER A 349 -3.69 7.13 4.16
N LYS A 350 -2.90 8.14 4.55
CA LYS A 350 -2.40 8.29 5.93
C LYS A 350 -3.52 8.53 6.94
N ILE A 351 -4.52 9.33 6.57
CA ILE A 351 -5.71 9.53 7.41
C ILE A 351 -6.44 8.20 7.61
N ALA A 352 -6.61 7.42 6.54
CA ALA A 352 -7.24 6.10 6.61
C ALA A 352 -6.45 5.12 7.49
N ALA A 353 -5.13 5.05 7.28
CA ALA A 353 -4.22 4.20 8.06
C ALA A 353 -4.25 4.55 9.55
N HIS A 354 -4.12 5.83 9.89
CA HIS A 354 -4.15 6.30 11.27
C HIS A 354 -5.50 6.01 11.96
N ALA A 355 -6.61 6.30 11.27
CA ALA A 355 -7.95 6.00 11.80
C ALA A 355 -8.12 4.50 12.10
N ALA A 356 -7.61 3.63 11.25
CA ALA A 356 -7.62 2.19 11.48
C ALA A 356 -6.71 1.78 12.64
N ASP A 357 -5.52 2.36 12.76
CA ASP A 357 -4.57 2.06 13.85
C ASP A 357 -5.15 2.46 15.21
N VAL A 358 -5.85 3.58 15.29
CA VAL A 358 -6.63 3.99 16.47
C VAL A 358 -7.73 2.98 16.77
N ALA A 359 -8.49 2.54 15.75
CA ALA A 359 -9.58 1.58 15.92
C ALA A 359 -9.07 0.19 16.37
N LYS A 360 -7.92 -0.26 15.87
CA LYS A 360 -7.24 -1.50 16.29
C LYS A 360 -6.66 -1.41 17.71
N GLY A 361 -6.56 -0.21 18.28
CA GLY A 361 -5.96 0.02 19.60
C GLY A 361 -4.46 -0.21 19.62
N LEU A 362 -3.75 0.09 18.53
CA LEU A 362 -2.29 -0.04 18.49
C LEU A 362 -1.63 0.89 19.51
N PRO A 363 -0.54 0.44 20.16
CA PRO A 363 0.18 1.23 21.13
C PRO A 363 0.64 2.58 20.53
N GLY A 364 0.36 3.69 21.23
CA GLY A 364 0.74 5.03 20.82
C GLY A 364 -0.15 5.68 19.74
N ALA A 365 -1.06 4.94 19.08
CA ALA A 365 -1.90 5.52 18.04
C ALA A 365 -2.78 6.67 18.56
N LYS A 366 -3.41 6.51 19.73
CA LYS A 366 -4.24 7.55 20.36
C LYS A 366 -3.45 8.71 20.97
N ASP A 367 -2.16 8.54 21.22
CA ASP A 367 -1.35 9.56 21.90
C ASP A 367 -1.22 10.79 21.02
N TRP A 368 -1.08 10.61 19.72
CA TRP A 368 -1.04 11.71 18.74
C TRP A 368 -2.34 12.52 18.72
N ASP A 369 -3.51 11.86 18.69
CA ASP A 369 -4.82 12.52 18.78
C ASP A 369 -5.02 13.22 20.14
N TYR A 370 -4.51 12.61 21.21
CA TYR A 370 -4.54 13.23 22.54
C TYR A 370 -3.73 14.54 22.58
N GLU A 371 -2.51 14.52 22.04
CA GLU A 371 -1.68 15.74 21.97
C GLU A 371 -2.35 16.84 21.11
N MET A 372 -2.95 16.47 19.98
CA MET A 372 -3.74 17.38 19.16
C MET A 372 -4.93 17.95 19.94
N SER A 373 -5.61 17.13 20.73
CA SER A 373 -6.74 17.56 21.55
C SER A 373 -6.32 18.56 22.62
N GLU A 374 -5.18 18.35 23.28
CA GLU A 374 -4.59 19.29 24.22
C GLU A 374 -4.18 20.61 23.54
N ALA A 375 -3.55 20.55 22.37
CA ALA A 375 -3.21 21.75 21.60
C ALA A 375 -4.47 22.54 21.20
N ARG A 376 -5.54 21.85 20.78
CA ARG A 376 -6.84 22.47 20.46
C ARG A 376 -7.51 23.07 21.66
N ARG A 377 -7.51 22.39 22.82
CA ARG A 377 -8.03 22.91 24.08
C ARG A 377 -7.34 24.19 24.50
N ASN A 378 -6.03 24.26 24.34
CA ASN A 378 -5.22 25.42 24.72
C ASN A 378 -5.20 26.52 23.65
N LEU A 379 -5.83 26.29 22.48
CA LEU A 379 -5.81 27.20 21.31
C LEU A 379 -4.37 27.48 20.82
N ASP A 380 -3.48 26.49 21.02
CA ASP A 380 -2.10 26.52 20.56
C ASP A 380 -2.04 26.13 19.08
N TRP A 381 -2.14 27.12 18.21
CA TRP A 381 -2.19 26.92 16.76
C TRP A 381 -0.89 26.38 16.19
N GLU A 382 0.26 26.79 16.70
CA GLU A 382 1.54 26.32 16.20
C GLU A 382 1.70 24.81 16.49
N LYS A 383 1.39 24.40 17.71
CA LYS A 383 1.40 22.97 18.06
C LYS A 383 0.37 22.17 17.27
N GLN A 384 -0.82 22.72 16.98
CA GLN A 384 -1.81 22.06 16.11
C GLN A 384 -1.27 21.85 14.68
N PHE A 385 -0.54 22.83 14.13
CA PHE A 385 0.08 22.69 12.82
C PHE A 385 1.20 21.66 12.82
N ASP A 386 2.05 21.66 13.83
CA ASP A 386 3.16 20.70 13.95
C ASP A 386 2.67 19.26 14.13
N LEU A 387 1.51 19.07 14.74
CA LEU A 387 0.85 17.77 14.89
C LEU A 387 -0.02 17.37 13.70
N ALA A 388 -0.28 18.27 12.75
CA ALA A 388 -1.14 17.95 11.61
C ALA A 388 -0.48 16.93 10.66
N ILE A 389 -1.27 16.02 10.06
CA ILE A 389 -0.80 15.11 9.00
C ILE A 389 -0.32 15.91 7.78
N ASP A 390 -0.95 17.06 7.50
CA ASP A 390 -0.55 18.03 6.49
C ASP A 390 -0.38 19.43 7.12
N PRO A 391 0.79 19.72 7.70
CA PRO A 391 1.05 20.99 8.34
C PRO A 391 1.08 22.18 7.36
N GLU A 392 1.51 21.95 6.11
CA GLU A 392 1.58 22.99 5.08
C GLU A 392 0.19 23.48 4.70
N LYS A 393 -0.74 22.58 4.44
CA LYS A 393 -2.14 22.91 4.10
C LYS A 393 -2.83 23.59 5.26
N ALA A 394 -2.63 23.09 6.49
CA ALA A 394 -3.21 23.67 7.69
C ALA A 394 -2.74 25.12 7.93
N ARG A 395 -1.44 25.38 7.83
CA ARG A 395 -0.86 26.73 7.95
C ARG A 395 -1.37 27.67 6.84
N ARG A 396 -1.39 27.20 5.59
CA ARG A 396 -1.89 27.98 4.46
C ARG A 396 -3.34 28.40 4.66
N TYR A 397 -4.24 27.49 5.00
CA TYR A 397 -5.65 27.79 5.23
C TYR A 397 -5.86 28.79 6.37
N ARG A 398 -5.07 28.68 7.44
CA ARG A 398 -5.10 29.65 8.53
C ARG A 398 -4.63 31.03 8.07
N ALA A 399 -3.58 31.08 7.25
CA ALA A 399 -3.01 32.35 6.75
C ALA A 399 -3.93 33.07 5.74
N GLU A 400 -4.72 32.33 4.97
CA GLU A 400 -5.68 32.88 4.00
C GLU A 400 -6.83 33.68 4.65
N SER A 401 -7.15 33.38 5.92
CA SER A 401 -8.23 34.05 6.65
C SER A 401 -7.83 34.27 8.11
N LYS A 402 -7.10 35.36 8.36
CA LYS A 402 -6.66 35.75 9.72
C LYS A 402 -7.82 36.33 10.50
N PRO A 403 -8.10 35.87 11.75
CA PRO A 403 -9.07 36.47 12.62
C PRO A 403 -8.51 37.76 13.24
N GLU A 404 -9.38 38.64 13.76
CA GLU A 404 -8.98 39.83 14.51
C GLU A 404 -8.21 39.47 15.78
N LYS A 405 -8.58 38.37 16.43
CA LYS A 405 -7.90 37.85 17.63
C LYS A 405 -7.20 36.55 17.27
N GLU A 406 -5.92 36.43 17.54
CA GLU A 406 -5.08 35.31 17.15
C GLU A 406 -5.46 33.96 17.82
N ASP A 407 -6.13 34.03 18.98
CA ASP A 407 -6.56 32.84 19.75
C ASP A 407 -7.77 32.10 19.16
N THR A 408 -8.52 32.72 18.23
CA THR A 408 -9.70 32.11 17.60
C THR A 408 -9.53 31.91 16.10
N CYS A 409 -10.49 31.24 15.45
CA CYS A 409 -10.59 31.18 13.98
C CYS A 409 -11.73 32.11 13.50
N THR A 410 -11.69 32.43 12.21
CA THR A 410 -12.72 33.32 11.60
C THR A 410 -14.09 32.66 11.54
N MET A 411 -14.21 31.36 11.74
CA MET A 411 -15.51 30.66 11.74
C MET A 411 -16.36 31.01 12.97
N CYS A 412 -15.76 31.05 14.16
CA CYS A 412 -16.49 31.26 15.41
C CYS A 412 -16.25 32.66 16.02
N GLY A 413 -15.06 33.24 15.82
CA GLY A 413 -14.72 34.55 16.42
C GLY A 413 -15.01 34.64 17.92
N LYS A 414 -15.76 35.65 18.33
CA LYS A 414 -16.17 35.85 19.73
C LYS A 414 -17.01 34.69 20.30
N MET A 415 -17.68 33.92 19.46
CA MET A 415 -18.52 32.77 19.85
C MET A 415 -17.73 31.46 19.99
N CYS A 416 -16.41 31.46 19.97
CA CYS A 416 -15.59 30.26 20.08
C CYS A 416 -15.88 29.52 21.39
N ALA A 417 -16.47 28.34 21.28
CA ALA A 417 -16.88 27.51 22.43
C ALA A 417 -15.67 27.14 23.31
N VAL A 418 -14.56 26.71 22.70
CA VAL A 418 -13.35 26.32 23.46
C VAL A 418 -12.82 27.51 24.26
N ARG A 419 -12.68 28.69 23.64
CA ARG A 419 -12.20 29.89 24.28
C ARG A 419 -13.10 30.30 25.45
N ASN A 420 -14.42 30.37 25.19
CA ASN A 420 -15.39 30.88 26.17
C ASN A 420 -15.51 29.93 27.37
N ILE A 421 -15.55 28.62 27.15
CA ILE A 421 -15.58 27.64 28.25
C ILE A 421 -14.28 27.66 29.05
N ASN A 422 -13.12 27.80 28.41
CA ASN A 422 -11.83 27.93 29.10
C ASN A 422 -11.80 29.17 30.00
N LYS A 423 -12.35 30.32 29.55
CA LYS A 423 -12.48 31.52 30.35
C LYS A 423 -13.39 31.29 31.58
N ILE A 424 -14.57 30.73 31.35
CA ILE A 424 -15.55 30.46 32.44
C ILE A 424 -14.94 29.53 33.50
N LEU A 425 -14.25 28.45 33.06
CA LEU A 425 -13.62 27.51 33.99
C LEU A 425 -12.46 28.13 34.80
N ARG A 426 -11.90 29.24 34.34
CA ARG A 426 -10.92 30.04 35.09
C ARG A 426 -11.56 31.11 35.98
N GLY A 427 -12.89 31.20 36.01
CA GLY A 427 -13.63 32.20 36.79
C GLY A 427 -13.73 33.59 36.11
N GLU A 428 -13.43 33.66 34.80
CA GLU A 428 -13.53 34.87 34.01
C GLU A 428 -14.98 35.06 33.49
N ASN A 429 -15.46 36.30 33.45
CA ASN A 429 -16.73 36.61 32.81
C ASN A 429 -16.60 36.57 31.30
N VAL A 430 -17.61 36.04 30.65
CA VAL A 430 -17.69 36.00 29.16
C VAL A 430 -18.99 36.68 28.76
N ASP A 431 -18.89 37.87 28.16
CA ASP A 431 -19.97 38.48 27.42
C ASP A 431 -19.71 38.39 25.91
N ILE A 432 -20.59 37.70 25.20
CA ILE A 432 -20.47 37.49 23.74
C ILE A 432 -20.97 38.75 23.00
N MET A 433 -21.77 39.59 23.64
CA MET A 433 -22.45 40.74 23.03
C MET A 433 -21.72 42.05 23.27
N GLU A 434 -20.89 42.17 24.29
CA GLU A 434 -20.10 43.38 24.54
C GLU A 434 -18.94 43.51 23.56
N GLU A 435 -18.79 44.71 22.97
CA GLU A 435 -17.57 45.11 22.25
C GLU A 435 -16.48 45.44 23.29
N GLU A 436 -15.37 44.72 23.24
CA GLU A 436 -14.16 45.09 23.99
C GLU A 436 -13.46 46.29 23.37
#